data_b2bf0e9fe148b4d2705901499d568a31
#
_entry.id   b2bf0e9fe148b4d2705901499d568a31
#
_cell.length_a   1.000
_cell.length_b   1.000
_cell.length_c   1.000
_cell.angle_alpha   90.00
_cell.angle_beta   90.00
_cell.angle_gamma   90.00
#
_symmetry.space_group_name_H-M   'P 1'
#
loop_
_entity.id
_entity.type
_entity.pdbx_description
1 polymer ?
#
loop_
_entity_poly.entity_id
_entity_poly.type
_entity_poly.pdbx_seq_one_letter_code
_entity_poly.pdbx_strand_id
1 'polypeptide(L)'
;HSITGIGNGYITLGNSSSGRTYVGAGSTNWAGTSDERLKENIQTSTAGLSFINDLRPVTFDWKKRGDIDDSFNEYEEGSTARLNEINGTGKHGLIAQEVKTVLDNHSEVLDGSEIWSGTDGTQTLSYSAFVPMLIKALQEADDKIDALTARVATLEG
;
A
#
# COMPACT_ATOMS: atom_id res chain seq x y z
N HIS A 1 -8.95 8.95 -26.22
CA HIS A 1 -7.98 7.86 -26.07
C HIS A 1 -8.74 6.55 -26.00
N SER A 2 -8.39 5.63 -26.89
CA SER A 2 -9.04 4.32 -26.96
C SER A 2 -8.45 3.39 -25.90
N ILE A 3 -9.28 2.88 -25.00
CA ILE A 3 -8.89 1.81 -24.09
C ILE A 3 -9.07 0.50 -24.84
N THR A 4 -7.96 -0.17 -25.16
CA THR A 4 -8.03 -1.52 -25.73
C THR A 4 -8.14 -2.50 -24.57
N GLY A 5 -9.30 -3.15 -24.42
CA GLY A 5 -9.52 -4.20 -23.42
C GLY A 5 -8.63 -5.43 -23.70
N ILE A 6 -8.36 -6.23 -22.67
CA ILE A 6 -7.58 -7.47 -22.78
C ILE A 6 -8.38 -8.60 -23.42
N GLY A 7 -9.72 -8.46 -23.47
CA GLY A 7 -10.66 -9.44 -24.02
C GLY A 7 -12.00 -9.43 -23.31
N ASN A 8 -12.89 -10.33 -23.69
CA ASN A 8 -14.20 -10.47 -23.06
C ASN A 8 -14.05 -10.98 -21.62
N GLY A 9 -14.85 -10.42 -20.71
CA GLY A 9 -14.84 -10.82 -19.30
C GLY A 9 -13.81 -10.08 -18.43
N TYR A 10 -13.20 -8.99 -18.93
CA TYR A 10 -12.28 -8.14 -18.18
C TYR A 10 -12.83 -6.70 -18.06
N ILE A 11 -12.68 -6.11 -16.87
CA ILE A 11 -12.76 -4.66 -16.65
C ILE A 11 -11.33 -4.14 -16.71
N THR A 12 -11.05 -3.20 -17.61
CA THR A 12 -9.70 -2.64 -17.81
C THR A 12 -9.74 -1.14 -17.54
N LEU A 13 -8.81 -0.65 -16.71
CA LEU A 13 -8.52 0.75 -16.51
C LEU A 13 -7.11 1.07 -17.00
N GLY A 14 -6.92 2.26 -17.60
CA GLY A 14 -5.63 2.70 -18.13
C GLY A 14 -5.65 2.89 -19.65
N ASN A 15 -4.49 3.16 -20.22
CA ASN A 15 -4.32 3.37 -21.66
C ASN A 15 -3.02 2.71 -22.15
N SER A 16 -2.77 2.76 -23.46
CA SER A 16 -1.59 2.15 -24.08
C SER A 16 -0.25 2.77 -23.64
N SER A 17 -0.27 3.99 -23.06
CA SER A 17 0.92 4.71 -22.64
C SER A 17 1.22 4.60 -21.14
N SER A 18 0.20 4.40 -20.30
CA SER A 18 0.33 4.35 -18.84
C SER A 18 0.23 2.95 -18.24
N GLY A 19 0.22 1.91 -19.08
CA GLY A 19 -0.03 0.55 -18.64
C GLY A 19 -1.53 0.29 -18.42
N ARG A 20 -1.85 -0.93 -18.03
CA ARG A 20 -3.23 -1.39 -17.84
C ARG A 20 -3.36 -2.11 -16.51
N THR A 21 -4.39 -1.72 -15.76
CA THR A 21 -4.87 -2.47 -14.59
C THR A 21 -6.20 -3.10 -14.96
N TYR A 22 -6.40 -4.36 -14.62
CA TYR A 22 -7.60 -5.09 -14.99
C TYR A 22 -8.04 -6.08 -13.90
N VAL A 23 -9.32 -6.41 -13.93
CA VAL A 23 -9.91 -7.50 -13.16
C VAL A 23 -10.64 -8.45 -14.12
N GLY A 24 -10.38 -9.73 -13.99
CA GLY A 24 -11.05 -10.76 -14.80
C GLY A 24 -12.41 -11.17 -14.23
N ALA A 25 -13.29 -11.71 -15.07
CA ALA A 25 -14.57 -12.28 -14.64
C ALA A 25 -14.33 -13.34 -13.54
N GLY A 26 -15.09 -13.24 -12.45
CA GLY A 26 -14.95 -14.14 -11.30
C GLY A 26 -13.75 -13.87 -10.38
N SER A 27 -12.96 -12.83 -10.65
CA SER A 27 -11.88 -12.37 -9.78
C SER A 27 -12.25 -11.10 -9.04
N THR A 28 -11.77 -10.94 -7.83
CA THR A 28 -11.82 -9.68 -7.06
C THR A 28 -10.47 -8.97 -7.02
N ASN A 29 -9.44 -9.56 -7.65
CA ASN A 29 -8.07 -9.05 -7.62
C ASN A 29 -7.77 -8.22 -8.86
N TRP A 30 -7.23 -7.04 -8.67
CA TRP A 30 -6.69 -6.21 -9.74
C TRP A 30 -5.30 -6.70 -10.12
N ALA A 31 -5.07 -6.91 -11.42
CA ALA A 31 -3.78 -7.29 -11.96
C ALA A 31 -3.20 -6.14 -12.78
N GLY A 32 -1.89 -5.92 -12.64
CA GLY A 32 -1.10 -4.98 -13.42
C GLY A 32 -0.01 -5.71 -14.20
N THR A 33 0.52 -5.06 -15.24
CA THR A 33 1.63 -5.59 -16.01
C THR A 33 2.89 -5.67 -15.17
N SER A 34 3.55 -6.84 -15.17
CA SER A 34 4.81 -7.07 -14.44
C SER A 34 5.81 -7.93 -15.24
N ASP A 35 5.75 -7.87 -16.58
CA ASP A 35 6.63 -8.60 -17.48
C ASP A 35 8.06 -8.04 -17.42
N GLU A 36 9.06 -8.91 -17.23
CA GLU A 36 10.48 -8.55 -17.17
C GLU A 36 10.95 -7.78 -18.40
N ARG A 37 10.45 -8.13 -19.60
CA ARG A 37 10.80 -7.47 -20.86
C ARG A 37 10.43 -5.99 -20.94
N LEU A 38 9.62 -5.51 -20.01
CA LEU A 38 9.17 -4.11 -19.89
C LEU A 38 9.86 -3.36 -18.75
N LYS A 39 10.87 -3.99 -18.11
CA LYS A 39 11.60 -3.45 -16.97
C LYS A 39 13.08 -3.37 -17.27
N GLU A 40 13.75 -2.42 -16.67
CA GLU A 40 15.22 -2.29 -16.72
C GLU A 40 15.77 -2.03 -15.32
N ASN A 41 17.08 -2.15 -15.15
CA ASN A 41 17.79 -1.94 -13.88
C ASN A 41 17.22 -2.75 -12.71
N ILE A 42 16.81 -4.00 -12.97
CA ILE A 42 16.21 -4.89 -11.98
C ILE A 42 17.26 -5.26 -10.94
N GLN A 43 17.00 -4.92 -9.67
CA GLN A 43 17.85 -5.24 -8.53
C GLN A 43 17.01 -5.79 -7.38
N THR A 44 17.65 -6.56 -6.49
CA THR A 44 17.02 -7.01 -5.26
C THR A 44 16.73 -5.81 -4.35
N SER A 45 15.47 -5.70 -3.92
CA SER A 45 15.07 -4.63 -3.00
C SER A 45 15.72 -4.80 -1.62
N THR A 46 16.13 -3.68 -1.04
CA THR A 46 16.62 -3.59 0.34
C THR A 46 15.58 -3.01 1.30
N ALA A 47 14.44 -2.55 0.78
CA ALA A 47 13.31 -2.08 1.59
C ALA A 47 12.58 -3.28 2.23
N GLY A 48 12.92 -3.58 3.46
CA GLY A 48 12.47 -4.78 4.18
C GLY A 48 12.10 -4.50 5.63
N LEU A 49 12.64 -5.29 6.54
CA LEU A 49 12.24 -5.34 7.95
C LEU A 49 12.43 -4.01 8.67
N SER A 50 13.48 -3.24 8.36
CA SER A 50 13.72 -1.92 8.95
C SER A 50 12.56 -0.97 8.65
N PHE A 51 12.22 -0.82 7.37
CA PHE A 51 11.12 0.02 6.91
C PHE A 51 9.77 -0.40 7.52
N ILE A 52 9.45 -1.71 7.48
CA ILE A 52 8.18 -2.22 7.97
C ILE A 52 8.02 -2.04 9.48
N ASN A 53 9.09 -2.16 10.26
CA ASN A 53 9.07 -1.98 11.71
C ASN A 53 8.82 -0.52 12.15
N ASP A 54 9.14 0.45 11.32
CA ASP A 54 8.92 1.87 11.61
C ASP A 54 7.49 2.32 11.28
N LEU A 55 6.73 1.50 10.57
CA LEU A 55 5.32 1.77 10.33
C LEU A 55 4.48 1.47 11.59
N ARG A 56 3.46 2.29 11.83
CA ARG A 56 2.52 2.14 12.96
C ARG A 56 1.13 1.72 12.47
N PRO A 57 0.77 0.44 12.52
CA PRO A 57 -0.62 0.02 12.31
C PRO A 57 -1.54 0.59 13.39
N VAL A 58 -2.69 1.07 12.97
CA VAL A 58 -3.68 1.70 13.85
C VAL A 58 -5.07 1.11 13.65
N THR A 59 -5.91 1.29 14.66
CA THR A 59 -7.35 1.17 14.52
C THR A 59 -7.97 2.56 14.54
N PHE A 60 -9.02 2.80 13.76
CA PHE A 60 -9.67 4.10 13.69
C PHE A 60 -11.15 4.00 13.32
N ASP A 61 -11.85 5.07 13.59
CA ASP A 61 -13.19 5.33 13.08
C ASP A 61 -13.15 6.49 12.10
N TRP A 62 -13.90 6.40 11.01
CA TRP A 62 -14.14 7.54 10.14
C TRP A 62 -14.89 8.62 10.90
N LYS A 63 -14.47 9.88 10.75
CA LYS A 63 -15.17 11.04 11.33
C LYS A 63 -16.58 11.18 10.75
N LYS A 64 -17.45 11.86 11.49
CA LYS A 64 -18.71 12.35 10.95
C LYS A 64 -18.44 13.48 9.97
N ARG A 65 -19.32 13.64 8.98
CA ARG A 65 -19.19 14.68 7.96
C ARG A 65 -19.20 16.10 8.56
N GLY A 66 -19.93 16.32 9.63
CA GLY A 66 -19.96 17.60 10.35
C GLY A 66 -18.72 17.86 11.24
N ASP A 67 -17.87 16.85 11.47
CA ASP A 67 -16.70 16.94 12.35
C ASP A 67 -15.36 17.01 11.57
N ILE A 68 -15.40 17.04 10.22
CA ILE A 68 -14.22 17.25 9.38
C ILE A 68 -14.05 18.73 9.04
N ASP A 69 -12.88 19.09 8.52
CA ASP A 69 -12.59 20.45 8.05
C ASP A 69 -13.50 20.80 6.86
N ASP A 70 -13.98 22.05 6.82
CA ASP A 70 -14.92 22.56 5.81
C ASP A 70 -14.28 22.70 4.42
N SER A 71 -12.98 22.60 4.31
CA SER A 71 -12.27 22.53 3.04
C SER A 71 -12.42 21.22 2.28
N PHE A 72 -12.88 20.14 2.95
CA PHE A 72 -13.15 18.86 2.30
C PHE A 72 -14.53 18.84 1.62
N ASN A 73 -14.58 18.28 0.41
CA ASN A 73 -15.84 18.16 -0.34
C ASN A 73 -16.92 17.32 0.37
N GLU A 74 -16.49 16.45 1.28
CA GLU A 74 -17.37 15.58 2.07
C GLU A 74 -17.94 16.27 3.31
N TYR A 75 -17.52 17.50 3.61
CA TYR A 75 -18.05 18.26 4.73
C TYR A 75 -19.55 18.54 4.54
N GLU A 76 -20.31 18.38 5.61
CA GLU A 76 -21.74 18.68 5.65
C GLU A 76 -22.09 19.21 7.04
N GLU A 77 -22.42 20.50 7.12
CA GLU A 77 -22.68 21.18 8.39
C GLU A 77 -23.77 20.48 9.20
N GLY A 78 -23.47 20.17 10.47
CA GLY A 78 -24.40 19.53 11.39
C GLY A 78 -24.68 18.06 11.11
N SER A 79 -24.09 17.47 10.08
CA SER A 79 -24.28 16.06 9.74
C SER A 79 -23.67 15.14 10.81
N THR A 80 -24.44 14.16 11.24
CA THR A 80 -23.99 13.09 12.15
C THR A 80 -23.60 11.82 11.39
N ALA A 81 -23.80 11.79 10.08
CA ALA A 81 -23.38 10.67 9.22
C ALA A 81 -21.86 10.57 9.14
N ARG A 82 -21.31 9.35 9.23
CA ARG A 82 -19.87 9.12 9.06
C ARG A 82 -19.47 9.14 7.59
N LEU A 83 -18.21 9.48 7.30
CA LEU A 83 -17.65 9.47 5.95
C LEU A 83 -17.83 8.12 5.23
N ASN A 84 -17.83 7.03 5.96
CA ASN A 84 -18.13 5.70 5.44
C ASN A 84 -19.28 5.09 6.27
N GLU A 85 -20.52 5.29 5.82
CA GLU A 85 -21.73 4.93 6.56
C GLU A 85 -21.86 3.41 6.79
N ILE A 86 -21.46 2.60 5.81
CA ILE A 86 -21.69 1.14 5.87
C ILE A 86 -20.74 0.47 6.88
N ASN A 87 -19.51 0.98 7.00
CA ASN A 87 -18.45 0.37 7.79
C ASN A 87 -17.56 1.43 8.45
N GLY A 88 -18.11 2.48 9.01
CA GLY A 88 -17.40 3.67 9.47
C GLY A 88 -16.58 3.51 10.75
N THR A 89 -16.68 2.37 11.47
CA THR A 89 -16.01 2.16 12.76
C THR A 89 -15.14 0.90 12.78
N GLY A 90 -14.18 0.85 13.70
CA GLY A 90 -13.33 -0.33 13.93
C GLY A 90 -12.47 -0.71 12.74
N LYS A 91 -11.92 0.26 12.02
CA LYS A 91 -11.04 0.02 10.86
C LYS A 91 -9.61 -0.20 11.29
N HIS A 92 -8.90 -1.01 10.54
CA HIS A 92 -7.45 -1.17 10.62
C HIS A 92 -6.79 -0.46 9.44
N GLY A 93 -5.67 0.22 9.69
CA GLY A 93 -4.95 0.89 8.62
C GLY A 93 -3.69 1.59 9.10
N LEU A 94 -3.21 2.49 8.27
CA LEU A 94 -2.07 3.37 8.52
C LEU A 94 -2.52 4.82 8.35
N ILE A 95 -1.79 5.75 8.96
CA ILE A 95 -2.00 7.20 8.78
C ILE A 95 -1.04 7.70 7.70
N ALA A 96 -1.57 8.31 6.65
CA ALA A 96 -0.78 8.71 5.48
C ALA A 96 0.36 9.68 5.83
N GLN A 97 0.14 10.62 6.76
CA GLN A 97 1.14 11.56 7.24
C GLN A 97 2.30 10.86 7.97
N GLU A 98 1.99 9.83 8.78
CA GLU A 98 3.00 9.04 9.48
C GLU A 98 3.81 8.19 8.51
N VAL A 99 3.14 7.55 7.55
CA VAL A 99 3.81 6.80 6.47
C VAL A 99 4.73 7.69 5.67
N LYS A 100 4.31 8.93 5.32
CA LYS A 100 5.17 9.89 4.61
C LYS A 100 6.44 10.20 5.42
N THR A 101 6.32 10.39 6.72
CA THR A 101 7.46 10.63 7.60
C THR A 101 8.43 9.44 7.62
N VAL A 102 7.91 8.22 7.65
CA VAL A 102 8.74 7.01 7.57
C VAL A 102 9.42 6.93 6.20
N LEU A 103 8.71 7.15 5.10
CA LEU A 103 9.28 7.16 3.75
C LEU A 103 10.45 8.16 3.61
N ASP A 104 10.33 9.35 4.20
CA ASP A 104 11.37 10.37 4.15
C ASP A 104 12.66 9.97 4.89
N ASN A 105 12.58 9.02 5.82
CA ASN A 105 13.71 8.48 6.59
C ASN A 105 14.28 7.17 6.01
N HIS A 106 13.66 6.60 4.98
CA HIS A 106 14.02 5.32 4.37
C HIS A 106 14.40 5.49 2.90
N SER A 107 15.64 5.91 2.65
CA SER A 107 16.15 6.14 1.28
C SER A 107 16.19 4.90 0.39
N GLU A 108 16.15 3.70 0.97
CA GLU A 108 16.02 2.43 0.27
C GLU A 108 14.62 2.21 -0.33
N VAL A 109 13.62 2.93 0.14
CA VAL A 109 12.29 3.00 -0.49
C VAL A 109 12.36 4.09 -1.54
N LEU A 110 12.78 3.72 -2.73
CA LEU A 110 13.05 4.64 -3.83
C LEU A 110 11.80 5.48 -4.18
N ASP A 111 12.05 6.68 -4.64
CA ASP A 111 11.03 7.58 -5.18
C ASP A 111 10.28 6.88 -6.32
N GLY A 112 8.97 6.97 -6.32
CA GLY A 112 8.11 6.22 -7.25
C GLY A 112 7.54 4.91 -6.67
N SER A 113 7.71 4.65 -5.38
CA SER A 113 7.13 3.49 -4.70
C SER A 113 5.60 3.42 -4.78
N GLU A 114 4.93 4.47 -5.22
CA GLU A 114 3.47 4.61 -5.29
C GLU A 114 2.73 4.33 -3.96
N ILE A 115 3.47 4.28 -2.84
CA ILE A 115 2.88 4.01 -1.52
C ILE A 115 2.01 5.17 -1.08
N TRP A 116 2.50 6.40 -1.26
CA TRP A 116 1.88 7.62 -0.77
C TRP A 116 1.65 8.62 -1.89
N SER A 117 0.52 9.31 -1.83
CA SER A 117 0.22 10.47 -2.68
C SER A 117 -0.51 11.55 -1.88
N GLY A 118 -0.24 12.80 -2.18
CA GLY A 118 -0.83 13.97 -1.52
C GLY A 118 -1.09 15.14 -2.45
N THR A 119 -1.34 14.88 -3.75
CA THR A 119 -1.41 15.89 -4.81
C THR A 119 -2.63 16.82 -4.73
N ASP A 120 -3.75 16.39 -4.15
CA ASP A 120 -5.02 17.12 -4.15
C ASP A 120 -5.46 17.58 -2.75
N GLY A 121 -4.49 17.82 -1.85
CA GLY A 121 -4.78 18.23 -0.46
C GLY A 121 -5.19 17.08 0.45
N THR A 122 -5.68 15.96 -0.09
CA THR A 122 -5.97 14.72 0.65
C THR A 122 -4.84 13.72 0.45
N GLN A 123 -4.28 13.20 1.55
CA GLN A 123 -3.23 12.19 1.48
C GLN A 123 -3.84 10.79 1.38
N THR A 124 -3.28 9.98 0.50
CA THR A 124 -3.74 8.62 0.23
C THR A 124 -2.60 7.60 0.32
N LEU A 125 -2.95 6.34 0.56
CA LEU A 125 -2.01 5.22 0.60
C LEU A 125 -2.45 4.12 -0.35
N SER A 126 -1.49 3.55 -1.08
CA SER A 126 -1.67 2.32 -1.85
C SER A 126 -1.17 1.13 -1.04
N TYR A 127 -2.07 0.40 -0.38
CA TYR A 127 -1.69 -0.74 0.46
C TYR A 127 -1.02 -1.87 -0.33
N SER A 128 -1.38 -2.07 -1.60
CA SER A 128 -0.76 -3.09 -2.45
C SER A 128 0.73 -2.83 -2.72
N ALA A 129 1.17 -1.58 -2.66
CA ALA A 129 2.56 -1.22 -2.85
C ALA A 129 3.49 -1.70 -1.72
N PHE A 130 2.94 -2.01 -0.54
CA PHE A 130 3.70 -2.59 0.57
C PHE A 130 4.05 -4.07 0.37
N VAL A 131 3.36 -4.79 -0.52
CA VAL A 131 3.50 -6.24 -0.65
C VAL A 131 4.94 -6.68 -0.93
N PRO A 132 5.71 -6.10 -1.87
CA PRO A 132 7.10 -6.49 -2.10
C PRO A 132 7.99 -6.27 -0.87
N MET A 133 7.77 -5.19 -0.13
CA MET A 133 8.54 -4.86 1.08
C MET A 133 8.18 -5.78 2.24
N LEU A 134 6.92 -6.18 2.37
CA LEU A 134 6.48 -7.20 3.34
C LEU A 134 7.10 -8.56 3.04
N ILE A 135 7.20 -8.95 1.77
CA ILE A 135 7.89 -10.18 1.36
C ILE A 135 9.36 -10.11 1.78
N LYS A 136 10.04 -9.00 1.49
CA LYS A 136 11.45 -8.81 1.87
C LYS A 136 11.63 -8.82 3.39
N ALA A 137 10.75 -8.14 4.13
CA ALA A 137 10.78 -8.12 5.60
C ALA A 137 10.59 -9.53 6.20
N LEU A 138 9.70 -10.33 5.62
CA LEU A 138 9.48 -11.72 6.05
C LEU A 138 10.72 -12.58 5.81
N GLN A 139 11.37 -12.45 4.65
CA GLN A 139 12.62 -13.14 4.35
C GLN A 139 13.73 -12.78 5.35
N GLU A 140 13.90 -11.49 5.66
CA GLU A 140 14.89 -11.04 6.64
C GLU A 140 14.57 -11.49 8.08
N ALA A 141 13.30 -11.63 8.42
CA ALA A 141 12.89 -12.18 9.71
C ALA A 141 13.20 -13.68 9.81
N ASP A 142 12.95 -14.43 8.73
CA ASP A 142 13.26 -15.87 8.63
C ASP A 142 14.77 -16.11 8.77
N ASP A 143 15.59 -15.38 8.04
CA ASP A 143 17.07 -15.42 8.15
C ASP A 143 17.56 -15.19 9.60
N LYS A 144 16.91 -14.24 10.33
CA LYS A 144 17.25 -13.97 11.74
C LYS A 144 16.84 -15.10 12.66
N ILE A 145 15.68 -15.72 12.42
CA ILE A 145 15.21 -16.89 13.19
C ILE A 145 16.16 -18.05 12.99
N ASP A 146 16.58 -18.34 11.77
CA ASP A 146 17.53 -19.41 11.47
C ASP A 146 18.87 -19.18 12.15
N ALA A 147 19.41 -17.96 12.08
CA ALA A 147 20.66 -17.62 12.76
C ALA A 147 20.58 -17.77 14.28
N LEU A 148 19.45 -17.36 14.89
CA LEU A 148 19.21 -17.54 16.32
C LEU A 148 19.08 -19.01 16.71
N THR A 149 18.38 -19.79 15.91
CA THR A 149 18.19 -21.25 16.11
C THR A 149 19.54 -21.97 16.08
N ALA A 150 20.39 -21.65 15.10
CA ALA A 150 21.74 -22.22 15.02
C ALA A 150 22.61 -21.85 16.23
N ARG A 151 22.50 -20.60 16.73
CA ARG A 151 23.24 -20.18 17.94
C ARG A 151 22.76 -20.91 19.19
N VAL A 152 21.46 -21.09 19.35
CA VAL A 152 20.88 -21.86 20.47
C VAL A 152 21.41 -23.30 20.43
N ALA A 153 21.31 -23.97 19.28
CA ALA A 153 21.84 -25.33 19.13
C ALA A 153 23.34 -25.46 19.51
N THR A 154 24.13 -24.42 19.20
CA THR A 154 25.56 -24.38 19.57
C THR A 154 25.78 -24.19 21.08
N LEU A 155 24.86 -23.55 21.78
CA LEU A 155 24.98 -23.31 23.23
C LEU A 155 24.44 -24.49 24.06
N GLU A 156 23.59 -25.31 23.49
CA GLU A 156 22.98 -26.50 24.14
C GLU A 156 23.80 -27.79 23.93
N GLY A 157 24.73 -27.83 23.01
CA GLY A 157 25.60 -28.98 22.67
C GLY A 157 26.96 -28.88 23.30
#